data_2e856e3d6bf087004b44d9928ba911f9
#
_entry.id   2e856e3d6bf087004b44d9928ba911f9
#
_cell.length_a   1.000
_cell.length_b   1.000
_cell.length_c   1.000
_cell.angle_alpha   90.00
_cell.angle_beta   90.00
_cell.angle_gamma   90.00
#
_symmetry.space_group_name_H-M   'P 1'
#
loop_
_entity.id
_entity.type
_entity.pdbx_description
1 polymer ?
#
loop_
_entity_poly.entity_id
_entity_poly.type
_entity_poly.pdbx_seq_one_letter_code
_entity_poly.pdbx_strand_id
1 'polypeptide(L)'
;MCIRDRNYTLMARKNLLKPSETPKFYAVARSGRKVTVKEVCKRITERSSYSKGELEGCIGEFLLEIVNVLEEGNIVQMGDLGNFRMSIKTGTPTDTAKEFKASCIDKGKVLFYPGSDLRKLCKTLDYTLYKSDSSTDLDKDPLPDDGGDDNQGGSGSGEAPDLSLIHISEP
;
A
#
# COMPACT_ATOMS: atom_id res chain seq x y z
N MET A 1 15.11 21.38 -11.37
CA MET A 1 14.17 20.98 -10.30
C MET A 1 14.21 19.47 -10.22
N CYS A 2 14.74 18.89 -9.15
CA CYS A 2 14.87 17.44 -9.03
C CYS A 2 13.48 16.82 -8.93
N ILE A 3 13.18 15.89 -9.85
CA ILE A 3 11.87 15.17 -9.97
C ILE A 3 11.63 14.24 -8.77
N ARG A 4 12.55 14.16 -7.81
CA ARG A 4 12.54 13.22 -6.68
C ARG A 4 12.05 13.83 -5.36
N ASP A 5 11.77 15.15 -5.34
CA ASP A 5 11.35 15.82 -4.11
C ASP A 5 9.90 15.46 -3.79
N ARG A 6 9.67 14.94 -2.59
CA ARG A 6 8.34 14.68 -2.04
C ARG A 6 8.00 15.73 -1.01
N ASN A 7 6.92 16.45 -1.25
CA ASN A 7 6.40 17.40 -0.29
C ASN A 7 5.71 16.66 0.86
N TYR A 8 5.97 17.14 2.09
CA TYR A 8 5.27 16.68 3.28
C TYR A 8 4.76 17.85 4.10
N THR A 9 3.74 17.59 4.90
CA THR A 9 3.22 18.54 5.90
C THR A 9 3.38 17.94 7.28
N LEU A 10 3.38 18.78 8.31
CA LEU A 10 3.40 18.36 9.70
C LEU A 10 1.98 18.37 10.25
N MET A 11 1.55 17.24 10.81
CA MET A 11 0.26 17.09 11.46
C MET A 11 0.48 16.84 12.95
N ALA A 12 -0.17 17.63 13.79
CA ALA A 12 -0.17 17.44 15.24
C ALA A 12 -1.20 16.36 15.60
N ARG A 13 -0.77 15.27 16.26
CA ARG A 13 -1.66 14.23 16.78
C ARG A 13 -1.58 14.15 18.30
N LYS A 14 -2.73 14.17 18.95
CA LYS A 14 -2.84 13.94 20.41
C LYS A 14 -2.87 12.43 20.67
N ASN A 15 -2.20 12.02 21.73
CA ASN A 15 -2.32 10.65 22.23
C ASN A 15 -3.65 10.48 22.95
N LEU A 16 -4.55 9.66 22.41
CA LEU A 16 -5.86 9.41 23.02
C LEU A 16 -5.77 8.67 24.35
N LEU A 17 -4.71 7.88 24.55
CA LEU A 17 -4.49 7.15 25.81
C LEU A 17 -3.90 8.03 26.91
N LYS A 18 -3.27 9.17 26.54
CA LYS A 18 -2.67 10.13 27.46
C LYS A 18 -2.99 11.56 27.04
N PRO A 19 -4.23 12.03 27.28
CA PRO A 19 -4.68 13.34 26.79
C PRO A 19 -3.93 14.55 27.37
N SER A 20 -3.23 14.34 28.51
CA SER A 20 -2.42 15.38 29.16
C SER A 20 -1.03 15.60 28.53
N GLU A 21 -0.58 14.70 27.65
CA GLU A 21 0.68 14.90 26.94
C GLU A 21 0.52 15.95 25.82
N THR A 22 1.61 16.68 25.56
CA THR A 22 1.67 17.64 24.45
C THR A 22 1.51 16.90 23.11
N PRO A 23 0.77 17.46 22.12
CA PRO A 23 0.64 16.86 20.81
C PRO A 23 2.00 16.63 20.16
N LYS A 24 2.18 15.47 19.53
CA LYS A 24 3.38 15.14 18.75
C LYS A 24 3.15 15.41 17.28
N PHE A 25 4.16 15.93 16.60
CA PHE A 25 4.10 16.20 15.18
C PHE A 25 4.56 14.99 14.37
N TYR A 26 3.78 14.65 13.36
CA TYR A 26 4.07 13.59 12.40
C TYR A 26 4.15 14.16 11.00
N ALA A 27 5.12 13.68 10.21
CA ALA A 27 5.21 14.03 8.81
C ALA A 27 4.16 13.22 8.02
N VAL A 28 3.36 13.91 7.22
CA VAL A 28 2.37 13.32 6.32
C VAL A 28 2.76 13.70 4.90
N ALA A 29 2.88 12.69 4.02
CA ALA A 29 3.21 12.94 2.62
C ALA A 29 2.06 13.66 1.92
N ARG A 30 2.37 14.75 1.20
CA ARG A 30 1.40 15.44 0.37
C ARG A 30 1.33 14.75 -1.00
N SER A 31 0.16 14.22 -1.34
CA SER A 31 -0.09 13.61 -2.64
C SER A 31 -0.28 14.69 -3.70
N GLY A 32 0.24 14.45 -4.88
CA GLY A 32 -0.02 15.27 -6.05
C GLY A 32 -1.39 14.95 -6.68
N ARG A 33 -1.59 15.43 -7.91
CA ARG A 33 -2.81 15.11 -8.67
C ARG A 33 -2.93 13.62 -8.98
N LYS A 34 -4.14 13.13 -9.10
CA LYS A 34 -4.41 11.76 -9.58
C LYS A 34 -4.03 11.65 -11.06
N VAL A 35 -3.24 10.64 -11.39
CA VAL A 35 -2.84 10.29 -12.77
C VAL A 35 -3.60 9.03 -13.15
N THR A 36 -4.42 9.11 -14.20
CA THR A 36 -5.22 7.97 -14.67
C THR A 36 -4.42 7.05 -15.58
N VAL A 37 -4.89 5.81 -15.75
CA VAL A 37 -4.31 4.85 -16.71
C VAL A 37 -4.25 5.46 -18.12
N LYS A 38 -5.30 6.17 -18.55
CA LYS A 38 -5.34 6.86 -19.87
C LYS A 38 -4.22 7.88 -20.04
N GLU A 39 -3.87 8.60 -18.97
CA GLU A 39 -2.78 9.56 -19.00
C GLU A 39 -1.41 8.85 -19.04
N VAL A 40 -1.27 7.73 -18.32
CA VAL A 40 -0.07 6.88 -18.40
C VAL A 40 0.10 6.34 -19.83
N CYS A 41 -0.97 5.81 -20.43
CA CYS A 41 -0.96 5.35 -21.82
C CYS A 41 -0.53 6.46 -22.77
N LYS A 42 -1.07 7.68 -22.63
CA LYS A 42 -0.65 8.82 -23.44
C LYS A 42 0.86 9.07 -23.35
N ARG A 43 1.43 9.07 -22.16
CA ARG A 43 2.89 9.26 -21.97
C ARG A 43 3.73 8.15 -22.61
N ILE A 44 3.19 6.92 -22.67
CA ILE A 44 3.87 5.79 -23.32
C ILE A 44 3.80 5.95 -24.84
N THR A 45 2.64 6.33 -25.40
CA THR A 45 2.49 6.55 -26.86
C THR A 45 3.37 7.67 -27.39
N GLU A 46 3.69 8.69 -26.60
CA GLU A 46 4.59 9.78 -26.98
C GLU A 46 6.03 9.32 -27.24
N ARG A 47 6.41 8.12 -26.77
CA ARG A 47 7.79 7.57 -26.87
C ARG A 47 7.83 6.15 -27.42
N SER A 48 6.72 5.66 -27.95
CA SER A 48 6.61 4.32 -28.53
C SER A 48 5.75 4.36 -29.77
N SER A 49 5.79 3.29 -30.58
CA SER A 49 4.97 3.15 -31.80
C SER A 49 3.56 2.58 -31.54
N TYR A 50 3.20 2.31 -30.29
CA TYR A 50 1.86 1.81 -29.97
C TYR A 50 0.80 2.88 -30.17
N SER A 51 -0.34 2.50 -30.73
CA SER A 51 -1.51 3.38 -30.75
C SER A 51 -2.14 3.47 -29.35
N LYS A 52 -2.78 4.59 -29.07
CA LYS A 52 -3.41 4.81 -27.76
C LYS A 52 -4.49 3.76 -27.48
N GLY A 53 -5.32 3.40 -28.46
CA GLY A 53 -6.40 2.44 -28.30
C GLY A 53 -5.91 1.02 -28.00
N GLU A 54 -4.89 0.58 -28.73
CA GLU A 54 -4.26 -0.73 -28.49
C GLU A 54 -3.67 -0.83 -27.09
N LEU A 55 -2.98 0.22 -26.63
CA LEU A 55 -2.38 0.24 -25.32
C LEU A 55 -3.42 0.28 -24.19
N GLU A 56 -4.47 1.08 -24.32
CA GLU A 56 -5.58 1.12 -23.37
C GLU A 56 -6.29 -0.24 -23.29
N GLY A 57 -6.53 -0.89 -24.44
CA GLY A 57 -7.13 -2.23 -24.50
C GLY A 57 -6.24 -3.27 -23.83
N CYS A 58 -4.96 -3.32 -24.18
CA CYS A 58 -4.00 -4.27 -23.59
C CYS A 58 -3.90 -4.12 -22.06
N ILE A 59 -3.84 -2.88 -21.56
CA ILE A 59 -3.80 -2.64 -20.10
C ILE A 59 -5.13 -3.03 -19.46
N GLY A 60 -6.27 -2.78 -20.13
CA GLY A 60 -7.58 -3.21 -19.64
C GLY A 60 -7.67 -4.73 -19.44
N GLU A 61 -7.27 -5.51 -20.43
CA GLU A 61 -7.22 -6.97 -20.37
C GLU A 61 -6.23 -7.44 -19.31
N PHE A 62 -5.06 -6.80 -19.21
CA PHE A 62 -4.07 -7.14 -18.20
C PHE A 62 -4.60 -6.93 -16.76
N LEU A 63 -5.32 -5.85 -16.51
CA LEU A 63 -5.92 -5.59 -15.19
C LEU A 63 -7.03 -6.60 -14.86
N LEU A 64 -7.84 -6.99 -15.87
CA LEU A 64 -8.85 -8.02 -15.70
C LEU A 64 -8.21 -9.36 -15.34
N GLU A 65 -7.15 -9.73 -16.04
CA GLU A 65 -6.47 -10.99 -15.80
C GLU A 65 -5.78 -11.04 -14.42
N ILE A 66 -5.28 -9.92 -13.91
CA ILE A 66 -4.80 -9.85 -12.52
C ILE A 66 -5.91 -10.24 -11.53
N VAL A 67 -7.12 -9.75 -11.74
CA VAL A 67 -8.26 -10.09 -10.86
C VAL A 67 -8.58 -11.57 -10.95
N ASN A 68 -8.67 -12.13 -12.15
CA ASN A 68 -8.95 -13.57 -12.36
C ASN A 68 -7.94 -14.47 -11.64
N VAL A 69 -6.64 -14.17 -11.82
CA VAL A 69 -5.55 -14.95 -11.17
C VAL A 69 -5.62 -14.86 -9.64
N LEU A 70 -5.98 -13.69 -9.10
CA LEU A 70 -6.16 -13.52 -7.66
C LEU A 70 -7.41 -14.24 -7.13
N GLU A 71 -8.50 -14.31 -7.90
CA GLU A 71 -9.71 -15.07 -7.57
C GLU A 71 -9.43 -16.57 -7.51
N GLU A 72 -8.55 -17.07 -8.35
CA GLU A 72 -8.07 -18.47 -8.30
C GLU A 72 -7.21 -18.76 -7.05
N GLY A 73 -6.87 -17.75 -6.25
CA GLY A 73 -6.02 -17.87 -5.07
C GLY A 73 -4.52 -17.84 -5.36
N ASN A 74 -4.13 -17.54 -6.58
CA ASN A 74 -2.74 -17.47 -7.00
C ASN A 74 -2.08 -16.13 -6.62
N ILE A 75 -0.76 -16.06 -6.76
CA ILE A 75 0.04 -14.87 -6.55
C ILE A 75 0.38 -14.27 -7.92
N VAL A 76 0.07 -12.99 -8.11
CA VAL A 76 0.46 -12.27 -9.32
C VAL A 76 1.84 -11.65 -9.13
N GLN A 77 2.82 -12.09 -9.88
CA GLN A 77 4.17 -11.53 -9.88
C GLN A 77 4.34 -10.56 -11.05
N MET A 78 4.61 -9.30 -10.73
CA MET A 78 4.82 -8.22 -11.71
C MET A 78 6.30 -7.80 -11.79
N GLY A 79 7.19 -8.76 -11.67
CA GLY A 79 8.64 -8.51 -11.74
C GLY A 79 9.11 -7.49 -10.71
N ASP A 80 9.89 -6.51 -11.16
CA ASP A 80 10.48 -5.47 -10.31
C ASP A 80 9.46 -4.48 -9.72
N LEU A 81 8.23 -4.47 -10.20
CA LEU A 81 7.16 -3.67 -9.61
C LEU A 81 6.72 -4.26 -8.26
N GLY A 82 6.52 -5.57 -8.19
CA GLY A 82 6.10 -6.23 -6.97
C GLY A 82 5.11 -7.38 -7.19
N ASN A 83 4.52 -7.83 -6.09
CA ASN A 83 3.62 -8.98 -6.10
C ASN A 83 2.30 -8.64 -5.42
N PHE A 84 1.19 -9.14 -5.98
CA PHE A 84 -0.14 -9.11 -5.37
C PHE A 84 -0.51 -10.49 -4.90
N ARG A 85 -1.16 -10.59 -3.75
CA ARG A 85 -1.76 -11.82 -3.26
C ARG A 85 -3.03 -11.56 -2.46
N MET A 86 -3.90 -12.54 -2.43
CA MET A 86 -5.03 -12.55 -1.52
C MET A 86 -4.60 -12.94 -0.11
N SER A 87 -5.21 -12.33 0.88
CA SER A 87 -5.15 -12.68 2.29
C SER A 87 -6.55 -12.63 2.86
N ILE A 88 -6.74 -13.15 4.05
CA ILE A 88 -8.00 -13.11 4.77
C ILE A 88 -7.85 -12.36 6.08
N LYS A 89 -8.89 -11.66 6.48
CA LYS A 89 -9.02 -11.06 7.80
C LYS A 89 -9.95 -11.92 8.64
N THR A 90 -9.46 -12.43 9.76
CA THR A 90 -10.29 -13.12 10.76
C THR A 90 -11.04 -12.06 11.57
N GLY A 91 -12.36 -12.21 11.65
CA GLY A 91 -13.23 -11.37 12.48
C GLY A 91 -13.16 -11.79 13.93
N THR A 92 -13.77 -12.92 14.26
CA THR A 92 -13.79 -13.42 15.63
C THR A 92 -12.83 -14.60 15.79
N PRO A 93 -11.77 -14.49 16.61
CA PRO A 93 -10.93 -15.64 16.92
C PRO A 93 -11.70 -16.68 17.77
N THR A 94 -11.33 -17.95 17.67
CA THR A 94 -11.90 -19.06 18.45
C THR A 94 -10.81 -19.72 19.25
N ASP A 95 -11.15 -20.30 20.41
CA ASP A 95 -10.18 -20.94 21.31
C ASP A 95 -9.68 -22.30 20.75
N THR A 96 -10.50 -22.96 19.94
CA THR A 96 -10.12 -24.23 19.34
C THR A 96 -10.27 -24.23 17.81
N ALA A 97 -9.38 -24.95 17.12
CA ALA A 97 -9.44 -25.08 15.67
C ALA A 97 -10.74 -25.77 15.18
N LYS A 98 -11.38 -26.59 16.01
CA LYS A 98 -12.64 -27.30 15.69
C LYS A 98 -13.85 -26.36 15.65
N GLU A 99 -13.81 -25.29 16.41
CA GLU A 99 -14.87 -24.28 16.46
C GLU A 99 -14.75 -23.25 15.33
N PHE A 100 -13.58 -23.16 14.70
CA PHE A 100 -13.36 -22.22 13.61
C PHE A 100 -14.17 -22.62 12.37
N LYS A 101 -15.04 -21.71 11.94
CA LYS A 101 -15.87 -21.86 10.74
C LYS A 101 -15.57 -20.75 9.75
N ALA A 102 -15.93 -20.96 8.50
CA ALA A 102 -15.77 -19.91 7.46
C ALA A 102 -16.49 -18.60 7.83
N SER A 103 -17.55 -18.65 8.63
CA SER A 103 -18.25 -17.48 9.15
C SER A 103 -17.42 -16.62 10.13
N CYS A 104 -16.30 -17.14 10.63
CA CYS A 104 -15.33 -16.39 11.44
C CYS A 104 -14.39 -15.54 10.59
N ILE A 105 -14.44 -15.68 9.27
CA ILE A 105 -13.69 -14.86 8.32
C ILE A 105 -14.52 -13.61 8.02
N ASP A 106 -13.96 -12.42 8.29
CA ASP A 106 -14.64 -11.16 8.04
C ASP A 106 -14.64 -10.82 6.54
N LYS A 107 -13.46 -10.73 5.94
CA LYS A 107 -13.31 -10.39 4.51
C LYS A 107 -11.98 -10.82 3.91
N GLY A 108 -11.95 -10.91 2.59
CA GLY A 108 -10.72 -10.99 1.81
C GLY A 108 -9.98 -9.64 1.83
N LYS A 109 -8.67 -9.68 1.72
CA LYS A 109 -7.79 -8.51 1.65
C LYS A 109 -6.73 -8.73 0.58
N VAL A 110 -6.58 -7.75 -0.32
CA VAL A 110 -5.47 -7.77 -1.28
C VAL A 110 -4.24 -7.15 -0.60
N LEU A 111 -3.14 -7.88 -0.64
CA LEU A 111 -1.84 -7.40 -0.15
C LEU A 111 -0.92 -7.16 -1.34
N PHE A 112 -0.25 -6.01 -1.34
CA PHE A 112 0.78 -5.66 -2.30
C PHE A 112 2.15 -5.64 -1.62
N TYR A 113 3.10 -6.34 -2.20
CA TYR A 113 4.49 -6.35 -1.77
C TYR A 113 5.36 -5.68 -2.82
N PRO A 114 5.90 -4.50 -2.55
CA PRO A 114 6.69 -3.75 -3.53
C PRO A 114 7.96 -4.50 -3.91
N GLY A 115 8.25 -4.50 -5.21
CA GLY A 115 9.45 -5.08 -5.80
C GLY A 115 10.69 -4.21 -5.63
N SER A 116 11.76 -4.59 -6.33
CA SER A 116 13.07 -3.94 -6.22
C SER A 116 13.05 -2.46 -6.59
N ASP A 117 12.34 -2.11 -7.65
CA ASP A 117 12.33 -0.74 -8.18
C ASP A 117 11.56 0.22 -7.27
N LEU A 118 10.42 -0.21 -6.73
CA LEU A 118 9.68 0.60 -5.77
C LEU A 118 10.43 0.75 -4.44
N ARG A 119 11.12 -0.29 -3.99
CA ARG A 119 11.97 -0.21 -2.80
C ARG A 119 13.16 0.72 -3.00
N LYS A 120 13.78 0.71 -4.17
CA LYS A 120 14.84 1.67 -4.53
C LYS A 120 14.29 3.09 -4.55
N LEU A 121 13.13 3.29 -5.19
CA LEU A 121 12.46 4.60 -5.22
C LEU A 121 12.26 5.15 -3.80
N CYS A 122 11.70 4.34 -2.88
CA CYS A 122 11.46 4.77 -1.50
C CYS A 122 12.75 5.19 -0.76
N LYS A 123 13.90 4.60 -1.10
CA LYS A 123 15.20 4.94 -0.50
C LYS A 123 15.85 6.18 -1.08
N THR A 124 15.47 6.58 -2.30
CA THR A 124 16.11 7.68 -3.05
C THR A 124 15.25 8.94 -3.12
N LEU A 125 14.13 8.98 -2.38
CA LEU A 125 13.27 10.15 -2.30
C LEU A 125 13.87 11.19 -1.36
N ASP A 126 13.90 12.44 -1.83
CA ASP A 126 14.19 13.61 -1.01
C ASP A 126 12.87 14.20 -0.49
N TYR A 127 12.90 14.76 0.73
CA TYR A 127 11.70 15.25 1.39
C TYR A 127 11.81 16.76 1.63
N THR A 128 10.84 17.52 1.13
CA THR A 128 10.78 18.97 1.30
C THR A 128 9.51 19.35 2.06
N LEU A 129 9.68 20.16 3.11
CA LEU A 129 8.53 20.67 3.87
C LEU A 129 7.72 21.62 2.98
N TYR A 130 6.45 21.28 2.78
CA TYR A 130 5.52 22.16 2.10
C TYR A 130 5.12 23.29 3.05
N LYS A 131 5.49 24.52 2.70
CA LYS A 131 5.02 25.72 3.36
C LYS A 131 3.82 26.23 2.58
N SER A 132 2.61 26.14 3.14
CA SER A 132 1.47 26.85 2.57
C SER A 132 1.57 28.32 2.97
N ASP A 133 1.46 29.22 2.03
CA ASP A 133 1.45 30.67 2.28
C ASP A 133 0.15 31.15 2.95
N SER A 134 -0.78 30.24 3.26
CA SER A 134 -2.04 30.55 3.95
C SER A 134 -2.29 29.59 5.11
N SER A 135 -2.48 30.15 6.28
CA SER A 135 -2.78 29.50 7.55
C SER A 135 -4.15 28.79 7.63
N THR A 136 -4.80 28.54 6.49
CA THR A 136 -6.18 28.03 6.39
C THR A 136 -6.30 26.58 5.91
N ASP A 137 -5.20 25.93 5.49
CA ASP A 137 -5.28 24.58 4.89
C ASP A 137 -4.95 23.42 5.84
N LEU A 138 -4.90 23.66 7.14
CA LEU A 138 -4.60 22.61 8.13
C LEU A 138 -5.75 21.61 8.36
N ASP A 139 -6.96 21.90 7.81
CA ASP A 139 -8.18 21.15 8.14
C ASP A 139 -8.91 20.56 6.92
N LYS A 140 -8.38 20.58 5.70
CA LYS A 140 -9.19 20.30 4.49
C LYS A 140 -8.74 19.21 3.54
N ASP A 141 -7.81 18.35 3.88
CA ASP A 141 -7.65 17.10 3.12
C ASP A 141 -8.10 15.92 3.98
N PRO A 142 -9.34 15.44 3.85
CA PRO A 142 -9.65 14.10 4.32
C PRO A 142 -8.79 13.15 3.47
N LEU A 143 -7.86 12.46 4.14
CA LEU A 143 -7.22 11.29 3.57
C LEU A 143 -8.31 10.43 2.94
N PRO A 144 -8.13 9.85 1.74
CA PRO A 144 -9.02 8.80 1.29
C PRO A 144 -9.08 7.80 2.44
N ASP A 145 -10.29 7.46 2.83
CA ASP A 145 -10.60 6.44 3.84
C ASP A 145 -9.97 5.12 3.35
N ASP A 146 -8.70 5.01 3.62
CA ASP A 146 -7.99 3.74 3.56
C ASP A 146 -8.45 3.05 4.85
N GLY A 147 -9.41 2.14 4.73
CA GLY A 147 -9.98 1.38 5.82
C GLY A 147 -8.89 0.71 6.66
N GLY A 148 -8.11 1.54 7.32
CA GLY A 148 -7.03 1.24 8.24
C GLY A 148 -7.62 0.76 9.54
N ASP A 149 -7.65 -0.51 9.64
CA ASP A 149 -7.92 -1.30 10.81
C ASP A 149 -7.07 -0.82 11.99
N ASP A 150 -7.73 -0.24 12.96
CA ASP A 150 -7.15 0.04 14.28
C ASP A 150 -6.74 -1.29 14.93
N ASN A 151 -5.54 -1.75 14.67
CA ASN A 151 -4.93 -2.81 15.47
C ASN A 151 -4.37 -2.20 16.76
N GLN A 152 -5.23 -2.10 17.75
CA GLN A 152 -4.88 -1.92 19.14
C GLN A 152 -4.42 -3.25 19.70
N GLY A 153 -3.18 -3.31 20.17
CA GLY A 153 -2.86 -4.28 21.19
C GLY A 153 -1.55 -5.01 21.06
N GLY A 154 -0.69 -4.81 22.02
CA GLY A 154 0.28 -5.80 22.45
C GLY A 154 1.74 -5.40 22.32
N SER A 155 2.23 -4.70 23.33
CA SER A 155 3.64 -4.75 23.73
C SER A 155 4.02 -6.21 23.99
N GLY A 156 4.89 -6.75 23.16
CA GLY A 156 5.53 -8.04 23.36
C GLY A 156 6.93 -7.97 22.75
N SER A 157 7.92 -7.77 23.59
CA SER A 157 9.32 -8.03 23.27
C SER A 157 9.47 -9.52 22.95
N GLY A 158 9.71 -9.84 21.70
CA GLY A 158 9.95 -11.20 21.23
C GLY A 158 10.90 -11.18 20.05
N GLU A 159 12.06 -11.76 20.28
CA GLU A 159 13.12 -12.05 19.32
C GLU A 159 12.59 -12.55 17.98
N ALA A 160 13.14 -12.04 16.89
CA ALA A 160 12.87 -12.51 15.54
C ALA A 160 13.35 -13.95 15.37
N PRO A 161 12.50 -14.89 14.90
CA PRO A 161 13.00 -16.21 14.53
C PRO A 161 13.81 -16.11 13.24
N ASP A 162 15.00 -16.63 13.31
CA ASP A 162 15.93 -16.92 12.22
C ASP A 162 15.25 -17.84 11.18
N LEU A 163 15.02 -17.32 9.96
CA LEU A 163 14.46 -18.05 8.84
C LEU A 163 15.56 -18.65 7.94
N SER A 164 16.52 -19.28 8.54
CA SER A 164 17.45 -20.19 7.85
C SER A 164 17.06 -21.63 8.16
N LEU A 165 16.81 -22.39 7.10
CA LEU A 165 16.52 -23.83 7.05
C LEU A 165 15.04 -24.22 6.82
N ILE A 166 14.58 -24.05 5.59
CA ILE A 166 13.70 -25.06 4.99
C ILE A 166 14.43 -25.59 3.74
N HIS A 167 15.08 -26.71 3.94
CA HIS A 167 15.64 -27.54 2.88
C HIS A 167 14.48 -28.38 2.32
N ILE A 168 14.00 -28.04 1.13
CA ILE A 168 13.03 -28.88 0.41
C ILE A 168 13.87 -29.80 -0.47
N SER A 169 13.91 -31.09 -0.08
CA SER A 169 14.39 -32.17 -0.95
C SER A 169 13.27 -32.48 -1.94
N GLU A 170 13.57 -32.36 -3.23
CA GLU A 170 12.75 -32.91 -4.30
C GLU A 170 12.98 -34.42 -4.45
N PRO A 171 11.95 -35.18 -4.86
CA PRO A 171 12.13 -36.49 -5.48
C PRO A 171 12.33 -36.35 -7.00
#